data_badbfdfc503d62ebe44862bf9fa5e0a0
#
_entry.id   badbfdfc503d62ebe44862bf9fa5e0a0
#
_cell.length_a   1.000
_cell.length_b   1.000
_cell.length_c   1.000
_cell.angle_alpha   90.00
_cell.angle_beta   90.00
_cell.angle_gamma   90.00
#
_symmetry.space_group_name_H-M   'P 1'
#
loop_
_entity.id
_entity.type
_entity.pdbx_description
1 polymer ?
#
loop_
_entity_poly.entity_id
_entity_poly.type
_entity_poly.pdbx_seq_one_letter_code
_entity_poly.pdbx_strand_id
1 'polypeptide(L)'
;MNNIAPFLSWLSKELVYGIIITWCSVFSVFGQTNQAAIERPNIVDTAAKPMVFAEGIVSTPYTEWATSFTPDGNTVYFSQGAIYWTICFSKKVDGKWMKPEVANISGKWVDTDPFISPDGKRMIFMSNRPLPGAPQDKHQSNYHLWYADLIADNKWGDPVHLPAPINMDGINNYAPSISSSGTLFFCSRDREGHAGMSSYSAKWLGDHFDQPKLLELNGKEETQDPFVAPDESYIVFVSGNDLFISYRDADGYTTGQKLAKPVNNGDSNSSPCISRDGKMLYYSSGRIQGMFKRNPKSKALHYDELVKEMNSIFNGQGNVLVIPVNIGRKNS
;
A
#
# COMPACT_ATOMS: atom_id res chain seq x y z
N MET A 1 0.14 67.97 -29.56
CA MET A 1 0.77 68.63 -30.71
C MET A 1 1.17 67.50 -31.67
N ASN A 2 0.41 67.49 -32.69
CA ASN A 2 0.70 67.32 -34.13
C ASN A 2 1.30 66.02 -34.59
N ASN A 3 0.52 65.21 -35.25
CA ASN A 3 0.19 65.22 -36.70
C ASN A 3 1.17 64.38 -37.50
N ILE A 4 0.89 63.52 -38.43
CA ILE A 4 -0.17 63.22 -39.40
C ILE A 4 0.39 62.08 -40.25
N ALA A 5 -0.48 61.17 -40.65
CA ALA A 5 -0.31 60.26 -41.82
C ALA A 5 -0.34 61.09 -43.14
N PRO A 6 -0.38 60.56 -44.36
CA PRO A 6 -0.32 59.21 -44.94
C PRO A 6 0.58 59.16 -46.21
N PHE A 7 0.71 58.05 -46.96
CA PHE A 7 0.42 58.08 -48.42
C PHE A 7 0.38 56.68 -49.02
N LEU A 8 -0.62 56.53 -49.82
CA LEU A 8 -1.02 55.41 -50.68
C LEU A 8 -0.22 55.33 -51.99
N SER A 9 -0.31 54.11 -52.58
CA SER A 9 -0.36 53.76 -54.00
C SER A 9 0.99 53.56 -54.71
N TRP A 10 1.14 52.42 -55.37
CA TRP A 10 0.68 52.22 -56.74
C TRP A 10 0.79 50.74 -57.18
N LEU A 11 -0.20 50.29 -57.94
CA LEU A 11 -0.31 49.04 -58.65
C LEU A 11 0.70 48.92 -59.82
N SER A 12 1.17 47.72 -60.09
CA SER A 12 1.20 47.27 -61.48
C SER A 12 1.14 45.73 -61.55
N LYS A 13 0.28 45.27 -62.41
CA LYS A 13 0.02 43.88 -62.88
C LYS A 13 1.21 43.39 -63.67
N GLU A 14 1.51 42.07 -63.58
CA GLU A 14 1.43 41.17 -64.74
C GLU A 14 2.00 39.77 -64.42
N LEU A 15 1.27 38.82 -64.83
CA LEU A 15 1.40 37.52 -65.53
C LEU A 15 1.95 36.31 -64.72
N VAL A 16 1.03 35.48 -64.37
CA VAL A 16 0.77 34.06 -64.76
C VAL A 16 1.98 33.24 -65.25
N TYR A 17 2.40 32.29 -64.43
CA TYR A 17 2.64 30.91 -64.88
C TYR A 17 2.31 29.95 -63.74
N GLY A 18 1.37 29.02 -64.02
CA GLY A 18 0.91 28.04 -63.09
C GLY A 18 1.95 26.95 -62.79
N ILE A 19 2.18 26.68 -61.55
CA ILE A 19 2.70 25.41 -61.08
C ILE A 19 1.67 24.85 -60.12
N ILE A 20 0.96 23.82 -60.58
CA ILE A 20 0.08 22.99 -59.76
C ILE A 20 1.01 22.12 -58.90
N ILE A 21 1.23 22.53 -57.66
CA ILE A 21 1.82 21.66 -56.65
C ILE A 21 0.66 20.92 -56.00
N THR A 22 0.48 19.66 -56.41
CA THR A 22 -0.40 18.71 -55.75
C THR A 22 0.14 18.41 -54.37
N TRP A 23 -0.44 19.03 -53.36
CA TRP A 23 -0.21 18.64 -51.96
C TRP A 23 -0.95 17.30 -51.75
N CYS A 24 -0.20 16.20 -51.81
CA CYS A 24 -0.63 14.95 -51.19
C CYS A 24 -0.59 15.13 -49.69
N SER A 25 -1.72 15.45 -49.09
CA SER A 25 -1.95 15.39 -47.66
C SER A 25 -1.91 13.90 -47.26
N VAL A 26 -0.76 13.42 -46.86
CA VAL A 26 -0.68 12.14 -46.14
C VAL A 26 -1.31 12.38 -44.78
N PHE A 27 -2.60 12.10 -44.67
CA PHE A 27 -3.23 11.89 -43.36
C PHE A 27 -2.61 10.63 -42.76
N SER A 28 -1.62 10.80 -41.92
CA SER A 28 -1.23 9.77 -40.97
C SER A 28 -2.41 9.57 -39.99
N VAL A 29 -3.24 8.63 -40.33
CA VAL A 29 -4.22 8.08 -39.40
C VAL A 29 -3.38 7.34 -38.33
N PHE A 30 -3.00 8.06 -37.28
CA PHE A 30 -2.63 7.40 -36.02
C PHE A 30 -3.89 6.68 -35.54
N GLY A 31 -4.01 5.44 -35.93
CA GLY A 31 -4.94 4.53 -35.30
C GLY A 31 -4.57 4.46 -33.81
N GLN A 32 -5.32 5.18 -32.98
CA GLN A 32 -5.42 4.83 -31.58
C GLN A 32 -5.96 3.41 -31.56
N THR A 33 -5.07 2.44 -31.48
CA THR A 33 -5.44 1.12 -31.02
C THR A 33 -5.92 1.30 -29.59
N ASN A 34 -7.23 1.48 -29.42
CA ASN A 34 -7.89 1.17 -28.16
C ASN A 34 -7.57 -0.31 -27.90
N GLN A 35 -6.43 -0.59 -27.27
CA GLN A 35 -6.25 -1.86 -26.60
C GLN A 35 -7.35 -1.89 -25.54
N ALA A 36 -8.43 -2.59 -25.83
CA ALA A 36 -9.42 -2.91 -24.82
C ALA A 36 -8.64 -3.45 -23.62
N ALA A 37 -8.74 -2.77 -22.48
CA ALA A 37 -8.11 -3.21 -21.26
C ALA A 37 -8.52 -4.67 -21.06
N ILE A 38 -7.56 -5.58 -21.03
CA ILE A 38 -7.83 -7.00 -20.81
C ILE A 38 -8.46 -7.08 -19.43
N GLU A 39 -9.77 -7.22 -19.38
CA GLU A 39 -10.51 -7.37 -18.13
C GLU A 39 -10.04 -8.66 -17.47
N ARG A 40 -9.25 -8.53 -16.42
CA ARG A 40 -8.76 -9.69 -15.67
C ARG A 40 -9.84 -10.13 -14.69
N PRO A 41 -10.05 -11.45 -14.50
CA PRO A 41 -11.00 -11.92 -13.51
C PRO A 41 -10.62 -11.42 -12.13
N ASN A 42 -11.63 -11.15 -11.29
CA ASN A 42 -11.38 -10.78 -9.89
C ASN A 42 -10.65 -11.91 -9.17
N ILE A 43 -9.64 -11.57 -8.38
CA ILE A 43 -8.80 -12.56 -7.68
C ILE A 43 -9.52 -13.23 -6.51
N VAL A 44 -10.60 -12.64 -6.01
CA VAL A 44 -11.36 -13.14 -4.85
C VAL A 44 -12.39 -14.17 -5.32
N ASP A 45 -12.38 -15.35 -4.72
CA ASP A 45 -13.47 -16.31 -4.85
C ASP A 45 -14.70 -15.76 -4.10
N THR A 46 -15.73 -15.39 -4.84
CA THR A 46 -16.97 -14.80 -4.27
C THR A 46 -17.78 -15.80 -3.42
N ALA A 47 -17.52 -17.10 -3.55
CA ALA A 47 -18.13 -18.14 -2.72
C ALA A 47 -17.38 -18.36 -1.39
N ALA A 48 -16.11 -17.95 -1.31
CA ALA A 48 -15.31 -18.05 -0.09
C ALA A 48 -15.80 -17.03 0.96
N LYS A 49 -15.53 -17.33 2.23
CA LYS A 49 -15.81 -16.43 3.35
C LYS A 49 -14.50 -16.05 4.03
N PRO A 50 -14.26 -14.75 4.31
CA PRO A 50 -13.13 -14.35 5.12
C PRO A 50 -13.21 -15.00 6.50
N MET A 51 -12.09 -15.54 6.96
CA MET A 51 -11.92 -16.12 8.28
C MET A 51 -11.06 -15.20 9.12
N VAL A 52 -11.28 -15.18 10.44
CA VAL A 52 -10.38 -14.52 11.39
C VAL A 52 -9.05 -15.26 11.39
N PHE A 53 -7.96 -14.55 11.19
CA PHE A 53 -6.63 -15.16 11.18
C PHE A 53 -6.10 -15.31 12.59
N ALA A 54 -5.77 -16.56 12.98
CA ALA A 54 -5.17 -16.92 14.27
C ALA A 54 -5.89 -16.23 15.46
N GLU A 55 -7.20 -16.45 15.56
CA GLU A 55 -8.07 -15.87 16.60
C GLU A 55 -7.52 -16.12 18.01
N GLY A 56 -7.49 -15.07 18.82
CA GLY A 56 -6.94 -15.09 20.18
C GLY A 56 -5.39 -15.06 20.24
N ILE A 57 -4.71 -15.10 19.08
CA ILE A 57 -3.26 -15.05 18.96
C ILE A 57 -2.83 -13.80 18.21
N VAL A 58 -3.14 -13.72 16.90
CA VAL A 58 -2.87 -12.54 16.07
C VAL A 58 -4.06 -11.60 16.10
N SER A 59 -5.26 -12.10 15.85
CA SER A 59 -6.49 -11.29 15.95
C SER A 59 -7.07 -11.39 17.35
N THR A 60 -7.14 -10.24 18.05
CA THR A 60 -7.59 -10.12 19.44
C THR A 60 -8.68 -9.03 19.54
N PRO A 61 -9.26 -8.74 20.72
CA PRO A 61 -10.13 -7.58 20.89
C PRO A 61 -9.42 -6.21 20.74
N TYR A 62 -8.11 -6.20 20.50
CA TYR A 62 -7.35 -4.99 20.20
C TYR A 62 -7.26 -4.75 18.70
N THR A 63 -6.47 -3.76 18.29
CA THR A 63 -6.24 -3.46 16.87
C THR A 63 -4.98 -4.15 16.37
N GLU A 64 -5.12 -4.97 15.34
CA GLU A 64 -4.01 -5.60 14.64
C GLU A 64 -4.08 -5.33 13.13
N TRP A 65 -2.90 -5.06 12.53
CA TRP A 65 -2.78 -4.81 11.09
C TRP A 65 -1.37 -5.10 10.58
N ALA A 66 -1.15 -4.90 9.28
CA ALA A 66 0.14 -4.99 8.60
C ALA A 66 0.86 -6.32 8.86
N THR A 67 0.19 -7.43 8.52
CA THR A 67 0.82 -8.75 8.59
C THR A 67 1.89 -8.92 7.52
N SER A 68 3.04 -9.47 7.91
CA SER A 68 4.11 -9.87 6.99
C SER A 68 4.73 -11.20 7.41
N PHE A 69 4.93 -12.09 6.45
CA PHE A 69 5.38 -13.45 6.72
C PHE A 69 6.84 -13.66 6.33
N THR A 70 7.56 -14.48 7.09
CA THR A 70 8.84 -15.05 6.64
C THR A 70 8.64 -15.89 5.37
N PRO A 71 9.70 -16.08 4.55
CA PRO A 71 9.58 -16.84 3.28
C PRO A 71 9.03 -18.25 3.43
N ASP A 72 9.30 -18.92 4.55
CA ASP A 72 8.80 -20.25 4.89
C ASP A 72 7.37 -20.25 5.42
N GLY A 73 6.79 -19.06 5.70
CA GLY A 73 5.44 -18.91 6.24
C GLY A 73 5.28 -19.36 7.69
N ASN A 74 6.38 -19.62 8.41
CA ASN A 74 6.34 -20.13 9.78
C ASN A 74 6.45 -19.03 10.85
N THR A 75 6.70 -17.79 10.46
CA THR A 75 6.63 -16.63 11.36
C THR A 75 5.81 -15.54 10.69
N VAL A 76 4.88 -14.95 11.45
CA VAL A 76 4.14 -13.75 11.06
C VAL A 76 4.55 -12.60 11.96
N TYR A 77 4.93 -11.48 11.36
CA TYR A 77 5.07 -10.19 12.02
C TYR A 77 3.82 -9.38 11.78
N PHE A 78 3.41 -8.60 12.74
CA PHE A 78 2.22 -7.75 12.66
C PHE A 78 2.32 -6.58 13.61
N SER A 79 1.54 -5.54 13.35
CA SER A 79 1.39 -4.40 14.24
C SER A 79 0.26 -4.64 15.21
N GLN A 80 0.46 -4.34 16.48
CA GLN A 80 -0.56 -4.40 17.51
C GLN A 80 -0.54 -3.12 18.35
N GLY A 81 -1.71 -2.63 18.74
CA GLY A 81 -1.79 -1.53 19.67
C GLY A 81 -3.14 -0.85 19.72
N ALA A 82 -3.27 0.06 20.69
CA ALA A 82 -4.38 0.99 20.79
C ALA A 82 -3.88 2.44 20.85
N ILE A 83 -2.86 2.71 21.66
CA ILE A 83 -2.25 4.05 21.83
C ILE A 83 -0.81 4.05 21.28
N TYR A 84 -0.07 2.99 21.56
CA TYR A 84 1.29 2.78 21.06
C TYR A 84 1.30 1.56 20.14
N TRP A 85 1.77 1.75 18.95
CA TRP A 85 1.87 0.70 17.95
C TRP A 85 3.20 -0.01 18.13
N THR A 86 3.12 -1.33 18.20
CA THR A 86 4.25 -2.19 18.50
C THR A 86 4.29 -3.34 17.50
N ILE A 87 5.47 -3.64 17.00
CA ILE A 87 5.65 -4.81 16.12
C ILE A 87 5.77 -6.04 17.00
N CYS A 88 4.84 -6.96 16.81
CA CYS A 88 4.81 -8.28 17.41
C CYS A 88 5.08 -9.36 16.37
N PHE A 89 5.41 -10.56 16.81
CA PHE A 89 5.50 -11.73 15.96
C PHE A 89 4.95 -12.97 16.66
N SER A 90 4.47 -13.91 15.86
CA SER A 90 4.10 -15.25 16.31
C SER A 90 4.74 -16.30 15.41
N LYS A 91 5.22 -17.39 16.02
CA LYS A 91 5.77 -18.57 15.33
C LYS A 91 4.71 -19.65 15.17
N LYS A 92 4.80 -20.38 14.08
CA LYS A 92 3.99 -21.55 13.84
C LYS A 92 4.80 -22.80 14.19
N VAL A 93 4.37 -23.53 15.21
CA VAL A 93 4.99 -24.77 15.67
C VAL A 93 3.94 -25.88 15.54
N ASP A 94 4.27 -26.98 14.90
CA ASP A 94 3.36 -28.12 14.66
C ASP A 94 2.00 -27.69 14.07
N GLY A 95 2.03 -26.73 13.15
CA GLY A 95 0.85 -26.20 12.48
C GLY A 95 0.03 -25.18 13.29
N LYS A 96 0.41 -24.84 14.52
CA LYS A 96 -0.30 -23.93 15.42
C LYS A 96 0.49 -22.64 15.65
N TRP A 97 -0.18 -21.51 15.59
CA TRP A 97 0.40 -20.23 15.96
C TRP A 97 0.59 -20.16 17.49
N MET A 98 1.77 -19.73 17.90
CA MET A 98 2.16 -19.61 19.30
C MET A 98 1.81 -18.24 19.85
N LYS A 99 1.83 -18.09 21.19
CA LYS A 99 1.64 -16.79 21.86
C LYS A 99 2.59 -15.76 21.25
N PRO A 100 2.12 -14.55 20.91
CA PRO A 100 2.95 -13.52 20.33
C PRO A 100 4.01 -13.02 21.30
N GLU A 101 5.11 -12.56 20.73
CA GLU A 101 6.19 -11.85 21.39
C GLU A 101 6.40 -10.49 20.73
N VAL A 102 6.91 -9.52 21.48
CA VAL A 102 7.36 -8.23 20.92
C VAL A 102 8.67 -8.43 20.18
N ALA A 103 8.77 -7.92 18.94
CA ALA A 103 10.03 -7.95 18.20
C ALA A 103 11.11 -7.17 18.96
N ASN A 104 12.34 -7.70 19.02
CA ASN A 104 13.43 -7.13 19.81
C ASN A 104 13.83 -5.68 19.43
N ILE A 105 13.37 -5.20 18.30
CA ILE A 105 13.59 -3.82 17.82
C ILE A 105 12.44 -2.87 18.18
N SER A 106 11.35 -3.36 18.78
CA SER A 106 10.13 -2.61 19.04
C SER A 106 9.80 -2.55 20.54
N GLY A 107 8.71 -1.85 20.90
CA GLY A 107 8.22 -1.72 22.27
C GLY A 107 8.78 -0.52 23.05
N LYS A 108 9.61 0.32 22.41
CA LYS A 108 10.12 1.57 23.00
C LYS A 108 9.56 2.81 22.30
N TRP A 109 9.33 2.71 21.01
CA TRP A 109 8.85 3.77 20.14
C TRP A 109 7.54 3.34 19.48
N VAL A 110 6.88 4.24 18.76
CA VAL A 110 5.82 3.85 17.82
C VAL A 110 6.49 3.17 16.64
N ASP A 111 6.35 1.86 16.57
CA ASP A 111 6.86 1.03 15.48
C ASP A 111 5.70 0.25 14.87
N THR A 112 5.54 0.30 13.55
CA THR A 112 4.43 -0.37 12.85
C THR A 112 4.78 -0.70 11.40
N ASP A 113 3.85 -1.31 10.69
CA ASP A 113 3.95 -1.67 9.29
C ASP A 113 5.18 -2.52 8.95
N PRO A 114 5.44 -3.62 9.69
CA PRO A 114 6.58 -4.48 9.38
C PRO A 114 6.39 -5.16 8.03
N PHE A 115 7.43 -5.11 7.20
CA PHE A 115 7.49 -5.86 5.95
C PHE A 115 8.77 -6.68 5.88
N ILE A 116 8.63 -7.99 5.73
CA ILE A 116 9.77 -8.91 5.58
C ILE A 116 10.13 -9.01 4.09
N SER A 117 11.39 -8.72 3.76
CA SER A 117 11.90 -8.83 2.39
C SER A 117 11.66 -10.24 1.80
N PRO A 118 11.56 -10.38 0.47
CA PRO A 118 11.32 -11.67 -0.17
C PRO A 118 12.34 -12.76 0.19
N ASP A 119 13.58 -12.40 0.49
CA ASP A 119 14.63 -13.31 0.94
C ASP A 119 14.64 -13.58 2.46
N GLY A 120 13.77 -12.89 3.22
CA GLY A 120 13.65 -13.04 4.67
C GLY A 120 14.74 -12.38 5.50
N LYS A 121 15.69 -11.67 4.88
CA LYS A 121 16.89 -11.17 5.57
C LYS A 121 16.74 -9.76 6.11
N ARG A 122 15.71 -9.02 5.71
CA ARG A 122 15.48 -7.64 6.10
C ARG A 122 14.03 -7.42 6.49
N MET A 123 13.80 -6.69 7.57
CA MET A 123 12.52 -6.08 7.91
C MET A 123 12.60 -4.59 7.60
N ILE A 124 11.63 -4.06 6.85
CA ILE A 124 11.42 -2.63 6.70
C ILE A 124 10.16 -2.27 7.49
N PHE A 125 10.17 -1.15 8.18
CA PHE A 125 9.05 -0.76 9.04
C PHE A 125 9.01 0.76 9.23
N MET A 126 7.87 1.27 9.69
CA MET A 126 7.70 2.66 10.07
C MET A 126 8.03 2.87 11.55
N SER A 127 8.70 3.98 11.87
CA SER A 127 8.98 4.36 13.26
C SER A 127 9.10 5.87 13.46
N ASN A 128 8.77 6.33 14.67
CA ASN A 128 9.05 7.68 15.14
C ASN A 128 10.26 7.75 16.08
N ARG A 129 11.12 6.73 16.09
CA ARG A 129 12.35 6.72 16.91
C ARG A 129 13.27 7.88 16.56
N PRO A 130 14.12 8.34 17.51
CA PRO A 130 15.05 9.42 17.25
C PRO A 130 16.00 9.10 16.10
N LEU A 131 16.32 10.13 15.31
CA LEU A 131 17.29 10.01 14.23
C LEU A 131 18.69 9.72 14.77
N PRO A 132 19.58 9.10 13.96
CA PRO A 132 20.98 8.96 14.32
C PRO A 132 21.61 10.32 14.68
N GLY A 133 22.28 10.37 15.84
CA GLY A 133 22.89 11.59 16.35
C GLY A 133 21.96 12.55 17.09
N ALA A 134 20.64 12.32 17.09
CA ALA A 134 19.70 13.06 17.92
C ALA A 134 19.65 12.53 19.38
N PRO A 135 19.15 13.33 20.36
CA PRO A 135 18.90 12.82 21.71
C PRO A 135 18.03 11.56 21.69
N GLN A 136 18.50 10.49 22.35
CA GLN A 136 17.89 9.16 22.27
C GLN A 136 16.77 8.95 23.30
N ASP A 137 16.34 9.98 23.98
CA ASP A 137 15.24 10.01 24.96
C ASP A 137 13.94 10.65 24.41
N LYS A 138 13.97 11.17 23.18
CA LYS A 138 12.83 11.85 22.54
C LYS A 138 12.51 11.25 21.19
N HIS A 139 11.23 10.90 20.99
CA HIS A 139 10.74 10.52 19.66
C HIS A 139 10.72 11.74 18.72
N GLN A 140 10.80 11.47 17.41
CA GLN A 140 10.54 12.52 16.40
C GLN A 140 9.04 12.75 16.21
N SER A 141 8.71 13.92 15.62
CA SER A 141 7.34 14.25 15.23
C SER A 141 6.89 13.52 13.98
N ASN A 142 7.84 13.12 13.12
CA ASN A 142 7.56 12.47 11.86
C ASN A 142 7.74 10.96 11.95
N TYR A 143 7.02 10.27 11.10
CA TYR A 143 7.14 8.83 10.89
C TYR A 143 8.02 8.56 9.68
N HIS A 144 9.14 7.90 9.91
CA HIS A 144 10.11 7.55 8.89
C HIS A 144 10.19 6.05 8.67
N LEU A 145 10.67 5.65 7.49
CA LEU A 145 10.98 4.26 7.20
C LEU A 145 12.37 3.90 7.71
N TRP A 146 12.45 2.76 8.36
CA TRP A 146 13.65 2.16 8.92
C TRP A 146 13.76 0.72 8.44
N TYR A 147 14.95 0.16 8.48
CA TYR A 147 15.13 -1.27 8.29
C TYR A 147 16.00 -1.87 9.37
N ALA A 148 15.90 -3.18 9.54
CA ALA A 148 16.80 -3.99 10.35
C ALA A 148 17.11 -5.28 9.62
N ASP A 149 18.37 -5.71 9.68
CA ASP A 149 18.81 -6.96 9.06
C ASP A 149 18.71 -8.11 10.08
N LEU A 150 18.33 -9.29 9.59
CA LEU A 150 18.21 -10.49 10.39
C LEU A 150 19.61 -10.97 10.83
N ILE A 151 19.84 -11.10 12.14
CA ILE A 151 21.12 -11.54 12.71
C ILE A 151 21.06 -12.95 13.32
N ALA A 152 19.88 -13.41 13.69
CA ALA A 152 19.59 -14.78 14.13
C ALA A 152 18.08 -15.05 14.00
N ASP A 153 17.63 -16.28 14.24
CA ASP A 153 16.21 -16.65 14.16
C ASP A 153 15.33 -15.68 14.96
N ASN A 154 14.47 -14.94 14.25
CA ASN A 154 13.59 -13.88 14.77
C ASN A 154 14.29 -12.79 15.61
N LYS A 155 15.59 -12.61 15.41
CA LYS A 155 16.37 -11.56 16.06
C LYS A 155 16.93 -10.61 15.00
N TRP A 156 16.52 -9.36 15.10
CA TRP A 156 16.90 -8.27 14.22
C TRP A 156 18.04 -7.48 14.83
N GLY A 157 18.96 -7.03 13.98
CA GLY A 157 20.03 -6.09 14.36
C GLY A 157 19.49 -4.70 14.66
N ASP A 158 20.38 -3.76 14.92
CA ASP A 158 20.02 -2.38 15.22
C ASP A 158 19.33 -1.74 14.01
N PRO A 159 18.20 -1.04 14.23
CA PRO A 159 17.50 -0.35 13.18
C PRO A 159 18.31 0.74 12.51
N VAL A 160 18.29 0.76 11.18
CA VAL A 160 18.98 1.72 10.33
C VAL A 160 17.96 2.62 9.65
N HIS A 161 18.17 3.93 9.74
CA HIS A 161 17.35 4.95 9.11
C HIS A 161 17.53 4.95 7.59
N LEU A 162 16.46 4.91 6.81
CA LEU A 162 16.54 5.14 5.37
C LEU A 162 16.78 6.64 5.14
N PRO A 163 17.86 7.02 4.42
CA PRO A 163 18.16 8.43 4.16
C PRO A 163 17.23 9.05 3.10
N ALA A 164 17.40 10.34 2.86
CA ALA A 164 16.86 10.98 1.65
C ALA A 164 17.34 10.22 0.40
N PRO A 165 16.52 10.14 -0.66
CA PRO A 165 15.25 10.86 -0.86
C PRO A 165 14.01 10.14 -0.28
N ILE A 166 14.17 9.00 0.40
CA ILE A 166 13.02 8.27 0.99
C ILE A 166 12.44 9.08 2.15
N ASN A 167 13.21 9.23 3.23
CA ASN A 167 12.79 10.05 4.35
C ASN A 167 13.26 11.50 4.17
N MET A 168 12.36 12.44 4.36
CA MET A 168 12.61 13.87 4.27
C MET A 168 12.01 14.56 5.49
N ASP A 169 12.60 15.67 5.91
CA ASP A 169 12.08 16.47 7.01
C ASP A 169 10.64 16.94 6.73
N GLY A 170 9.78 16.79 7.73
CA GLY A 170 8.37 17.16 7.64
C GLY A 170 7.47 16.19 6.86
N ILE A 171 8.02 15.13 6.27
CA ILE A 171 7.27 14.14 5.51
C ILE A 171 7.11 12.84 6.30
N ASN A 172 5.88 12.34 6.35
CA ASN A 172 5.57 11.05 6.95
C ASN A 172 5.47 9.98 5.87
N ASN A 173 6.12 8.85 6.10
CA ASN A 173 6.08 7.66 5.24
C ASN A 173 5.52 6.47 6.00
N TYR A 174 4.72 5.63 5.31
CA TYR A 174 3.97 4.53 5.91
C TYR A 174 3.99 3.30 5.01
N ALA A 175 3.61 2.15 5.60
CA ALA A 175 3.32 0.90 4.91
C ALA A 175 4.34 0.52 3.83
N PRO A 176 5.62 0.31 4.18
CA PRO A 176 6.62 -0.11 3.21
C PRO A 176 6.39 -1.53 2.73
N SER A 177 6.70 -1.79 1.46
CA SER A 177 6.90 -3.13 0.91
C SER A 177 8.07 -3.11 -0.07
N ILE A 178 8.77 -4.23 -0.26
CA ILE A 178 9.94 -4.30 -1.14
C ILE A 178 9.88 -5.53 -2.04
N SER A 179 10.23 -5.35 -3.30
CA SER A 179 10.31 -6.43 -4.27
C SER A 179 11.62 -7.22 -4.18
N SER A 180 11.73 -8.34 -4.91
CA SER A 180 12.97 -9.10 -5.04
C SER A 180 14.08 -8.33 -5.76
N SER A 181 13.75 -7.36 -6.59
CA SER A 181 14.70 -6.47 -7.24
C SER A 181 15.28 -5.38 -6.32
N GLY A 182 14.70 -5.23 -5.10
CA GLY A 182 15.05 -4.16 -4.17
C GLY A 182 14.28 -2.87 -4.38
N THR A 183 13.27 -2.83 -5.27
CA THR A 183 12.40 -1.66 -5.41
C THR A 183 11.52 -1.53 -4.15
N LEU A 184 11.61 -0.39 -3.48
CA LEU A 184 10.80 -0.03 -2.33
C LEU A 184 9.49 0.59 -2.80
N PHE A 185 8.37 0.15 -2.21
CA PHE A 185 7.04 0.72 -2.36
C PHE A 185 6.57 1.18 -1.00
N PHE A 186 5.92 2.35 -0.94
CA PHE A 186 5.45 2.91 0.32
C PHE A 186 4.38 3.96 0.06
N CYS A 187 3.65 4.39 1.07
CA CYS A 187 2.80 5.55 0.95
C CYS A 187 3.34 6.73 1.78
N SER A 188 3.02 7.92 1.32
CA SER A 188 3.45 9.16 1.92
C SER A 188 2.33 10.20 1.83
N ARG A 189 2.22 11.06 2.85
CA ARG A 189 1.23 12.13 2.87
C ARG A 189 1.85 13.45 2.45
N ASP A 190 1.14 14.17 1.58
CA ASP A 190 1.47 15.54 1.15
C ASP A 190 2.90 15.68 0.58
N ARG A 191 3.38 14.64 -0.12
CA ARG A 191 4.73 14.60 -0.69
C ARG A 191 4.76 15.25 -2.07
N GLU A 192 5.76 16.13 -2.31
CA GLU A 192 6.08 16.70 -3.62
C GLU A 192 4.89 17.38 -4.33
N GLY A 193 4.02 18.06 -3.55
CA GLY A 193 2.86 18.77 -4.07
C GLY A 193 1.63 17.90 -4.35
N HIS A 194 1.68 16.61 -4.06
CA HIS A 194 0.53 15.72 -4.07
C HIS A 194 -0.18 15.78 -2.72
N ALA A 195 -1.31 16.45 -2.65
CA ALA A 195 -2.12 16.56 -1.44
C ALA A 195 -2.72 15.18 -1.07
N GLY A 196 -2.76 14.89 0.24
CA GLY A 196 -3.31 13.64 0.76
C GLY A 196 -2.34 12.47 0.71
N MET A 197 -2.87 11.25 0.87
CA MET A 197 -2.09 10.03 0.89
C MET A 197 -1.90 9.48 -0.53
N SER A 198 -0.65 9.21 -0.91
CA SER A 198 -0.31 8.66 -2.22
C SER A 198 0.75 7.58 -2.12
N SER A 199 0.71 6.62 -3.01
CA SER A 199 1.68 5.53 -3.11
C SER A 199 2.85 5.89 -4.03
N TYR A 200 4.05 5.49 -3.64
CA TYR A 200 5.29 5.77 -4.35
C TYR A 200 6.12 4.50 -4.52
N SER A 201 7.03 4.52 -5.50
CA SER A 201 8.08 3.52 -5.63
C SER A 201 9.44 4.17 -5.79
N ALA A 202 10.48 3.54 -5.27
CA ALA A 202 11.88 3.96 -5.41
C ALA A 202 12.76 2.74 -5.66
N LYS A 203 13.60 2.80 -6.70
CA LYS A 203 14.51 1.69 -7.06
C LYS A 203 15.80 1.77 -6.26
N TRP A 204 16.27 0.61 -5.83
CA TRP A 204 17.62 0.49 -5.27
C TRP A 204 18.67 0.53 -6.38
N LEU A 205 19.62 1.46 -6.29
CA LEU A 205 20.69 1.65 -7.30
C LEU A 205 22.02 1.02 -6.90
N GLY A 206 22.01 0.20 -5.83
CA GLY A 206 23.19 -0.51 -5.35
C GLY A 206 23.72 0.05 -4.02
N ASP A 207 23.65 1.35 -3.82
CA ASP A 207 24.10 2.06 -2.62
C ASP A 207 23.08 3.06 -2.07
N HIS A 208 22.10 3.46 -2.88
CA HIS A 208 21.02 4.38 -2.48
C HIS A 208 19.73 4.09 -3.26
N PHE A 209 18.62 4.71 -2.85
CA PHE A 209 17.38 4.71 -3.61
C PHE A 209 17.33 5.89 -4.58
N ASP A 210 16.73 5.70 -5.76
CA ASP A 210 16.41 6.78 -6.68
C ASP A 210 15.27 7.66 -6.10
N GLN A 211 14.97 8.77 -6.79
CA GLN A 211 13.84 9.64 -6.40
C GLN A 211 12.54 8.86 -6.43
N PRO A 212 11.75 8.91 -5.35
CA PRO A 212 10.45 8.26 -5.31
C PRO A 212 9.54 8.76 -6.43
N LYS A 213 8.93 7.81 -7.14
CA LYS A 213 7.99 8.07 -8.23
C LYS A 213 6.58 7.80 -7.76
N LEU A 214 5.68 8.76 -8.00
CA LEU A 214 4.27 8.58 -7.76
C LEU A 214 3.75 7.38 -8.56
N LEU A 215 2.89 6.59 -7.93
CA LEU A 215 2.17 5.50 -8.57
C LEU A 215 0.71 5.94 -8.81
N GLU A 216 0.33 6.08 -10.07
CA GLU A 216 -1.04 6.45 -10.45
C GLU A 216 -1.96 5.21 -10.44
N LEU A 217 -2.17 4.64 -9.25
CA LEU A 217 -2.90 3.37 -9.09
C LEU A 217 -4.42 3.51 -9.19
N ASN A 218 -4.98 4.66 -8.84
CA ASN A 218 -6.44 4.89 -8.84
C ASN A 218 -6.82 6.32 -9.28
N GLY A 219 -6.22 6.80 -10.34
CA GLY A 219 -6.45 8.15 -10.84
C GLY A 219 -6.01 9.21 -9.84
N LYS A 220 -6.95 10.08 -9.40
CA LYS A 220 -6.69 11.15 -8.43
C LYS A 220 -7.05 10.79 -6.98
N GLU A 221 -7.59 9.58 -6.77
CA GLU A 221 -8.00 9.14 -5.45
C GLU A 221 -6.77 8.81 -4.58
N GLU A 222 -6.89 9.03 -3.28
CA GLU A 222 -5.86 8.63 -2.32
C GLU A 222 -5.60 7.13 -2.39
N THR A 223 -4.32 6.74 -2.32
CA THR A 223 -3.89 5.33 -2.28
C THR A 223 -2.92 5.12 -1.13
N GLN A 224 -3.07 4.00 -0.43
CA GLN A 224 -2.24 3.65 0.73
C GLN A 224 -2.01 2.15 0.81
N ASP A 225 -1.11 1.74 1.71
CA ASP A 225 -0.77 0.36 2.05
C ASP A 225 -0.40 -0.49 0.81
N PRO A 226 0.55 -0.07 -0.05
CA PRO A 226 0.90 -0.81 -1.25
C PRO A 226 1.68 -2.08 -0.89
N PHE A 227 1.06 -3.25 -1.06
CA PHE A 227 1.73 -4.55 -1.03
C PHE A 227 2.17 -4.91 -2.44
N VAL A 228 3.48 -4.98 -2.69
CA VAL A 228 4.04 -5.39 -3.99
C VAL A 228 4.30 -6.90 -4.03
N ALA A 229 3.99 -7.52 -5.16
CA ALA A 229 4.45 -8.87 -5.45
C ALA A 229 5.99 -8.93 -5.49
N PRO A 230 6.63 -10.05 -5.05
CA PRO A 230 8.09 -10.18 -5.11
C PRO A 230 8.70 -9.93 -6.49
N ASP A 231 7.99 -10.27 -7.57
CA ASP A 231 8.37 -10.09 -8.97
C ASP A 231 7.83 -8.79 -9.60
N GLU A 232 7.21 -7.92 -8.80
CA GLU A 232 6.55 -6.68 -9.21
C GLU A 232 5.38 -6.87 -10.20
N SER A 233 4.87 -8.07 -10.38
CA SER A 233 3.80 -8.35 -11.35
C SER A 233 2.45 -7.72 -10.99
N TYR A 234 2.23 -7.41 -9.71
CA TYR A 234 1.04 -6.71 -9.22
C TYR A 234 1.30 -5.94 -7.91
N ILE A 235 0.41 -5.02 -7.62
CA ILE A 235 0.30 -4.32 -6.33
C ILE A 235 -1.14 -4.50 -5.82
N VAL A 236 -1.29 -4.91 -4.55
CA VAL A 236 -2.56 -4.81 -3.82
C VAL A 236 -2.47 -3.60 -2.91
N PHE A 237 -3.48 -2.75 -2.93
CA PHE A 237 -3.45 -1.48 -2.21
C PHE A 237 -4.84 -1.07 -1.70
N VAL A 238 -4.90 -0.04 -0.91
CA VAL A 238 -6.14 0.53 -0.36
C VAL A 238 -6.46 1.85 -1.06
N SER A 239 -7.74 2.06 -1.40
CA SER A 239 -8.28 3.36 -1.73
C SER A 239 -9.64 3.54 -1.05
N GLY A 240 -9.78 4.61 -0.27
CA GLY A 240 -10.90 4.74 0.67
C GLY A 240 -10.89 3.63 1.72
N ASN A 241 -11.97 2.85 1.79
CA ASN A 241 -12.11 1.70 2.70
C ASN A 241 -11.97 0.35 2.00
N ASP A 242 -11.60 0.34 0.73
CA ASP A 242 -11.64 -0.85 -0.12
C ASP A 242 -10.25 -1.25 -0.60
N LEU A 243 -10.07 -2.55 -0.83
CA LEU A 243 -8.88 -3.13 -1.42
C LEU A 243 -9.00 -3.19 -2.95
N PHE A 244 -7.90 -2.86 -3.61
CA PHE A 244 -7.75 -2.90 -5.07
C PHE A 244 -6.52 -3.71 -5.45
N ILE A 245 -6.49 -4.18 -6.68
CA ILE A 245 -5.31 -4.78 -7.30
C ILE A 245 -4.99 -4.07 -8.61
N SER A 246 -3.72 -3.75 -8.81
CA SER A 246 -3.17 -3.22 -10.05
C SER A 246 -2.09 -4.16 -10.57
N TYR A 247 -2.00 -4.31 -11.87
CA TYR A 247 -1.06 -5.24 -12.52
C TYR A 247 0.00 -4.48 -13.28
N ARG A 248 1.22 -5.02 -13.28
CA ARG A 248 2.32 -4.50 -14.10
C ARG A 248 1.98 -4.58 -15.58
N ASP A 249 2.22 -3.50 -16.32
CA ASP A 249 2.16 -3.44 -17.77
C ASP A 249 3.43 -2.77 -18.36
N ALA A 250 3.39 -2.44 -19.65
CA ALA A 250 4.53 -1.84 -20.34
C ALA A 250 4.87 -0.42 -19.81
N ASP A 251 3.86 0.32 -19.38
CA ASP A 251 3.96 1.73 -19.00
C ASP A 251 4.05 1.94 -17.48
N GLY A 252 3.92 0.86 -16.68
CA GLY A 252 3.97 0.92 -15.23
C GLY A 252 2.98 -0.04 -14.58
N TYR A 253 1.91 0.51 -14.00
CA TYR A 253 0.83 -0.26 -13.38
C TYR A 253 -0.52 0.18 -13.93
N THR A 254 -1.42 -0.78 -14.15
CA THR A 254 -2.78 -0.50 -14.62
C THR A 254 -3.57 0.27 -13.56
N THR A 255 -4.67 0.93 -13.96
CA THR A 255 -5.65 1.41 -12.99
C THR A 255 -6.15 0.26 -12.13
N GLY A 256 -6.27 0.50 -10.82
CA GLY A 256 -6.65 -0.49 -9.83
C GLY A 256 -8.04 -1.06 -10.07
N GLN A 257 -8.13 -2.37 -10.06
CA GLN A 257 -9.38 -3.11 -10.07
C GLN A 257 -9.83 -3.35 -8.62
N LYS A 258 -11.02 -2.88 -8.27
CA LYS A 258 -11.60 -3.11 -6.94
C LYS A 258 -11.82 -4.61 -6.70
N LEU A 259 -11.38 -5.11 -5.54
CA LEU A 259 -11.64 -6.50 -5.19
C LEU A 259 -13.13 -6.74 -4.93
N ALA A 260 -13.61 -7.92 -5.29
CA ALA A 260 -15.01 -8.27 -5.13
C ALA A 260 -15.40 -8.52 -3.65
N LYS A 261 -16.70 -8.58 -3.39
CA LYS A 261 -17.21 -9.21 -2.18
C LYS A 261 -16.73 -10.68 -2.13
N PRO A 262 -16.47 -11.23 -0.94
CA PRO A 262 -16.80 -10.69 0.38
C PRO A 262 -15.68 -9.83 1.04
N VAL A 263 -14.59 -9.52 0.33
CA VAL A 263 -13.52 -8.64 0.85
C VAL A 263 -14.07 -7.23 1.03
N ASN A 264 -14.44 -6.57 -0.05
CA ASN A 264 -15.00 -5.22 -0.01
C ASN A 264 -16.51 -5.28 0.22
N ASN A 265 -16.90 -5.35 1.48
CA ASN A 265 -18.29 -5.53 1.93
C ASN A 265 -18.88 -4.30 2.65
N GLY A 266 -18.14 -3.17 2.63
CA GLY A 266 -18.48 -1.93 3.31
C GLY A 266 -17.85 -1.75 4.70
N ASP A 267 -17.04 -2.73 5.16
CA ASP A 267 -16.16 -2.55 6.32
C ASP A 267 -14.93 -1.72 5.90
N SER A 268 -14.24 -1.10 6.86
CA SER A 268 -12.95 -0.44 6.61
C SER A 268 -11.85 -1.49 6.53
N ASN A 269 -11.23 -1.64 5.37
CA ASN A 269 -10.16 -2.60 5.13
C ASN A 269 -8.82 -1.86 4.93
N SER A 270 -7.72 -2.47 5.39
CA SER A 270 -6.37 -1.92 5.29
C SER A 270 -5.32 -3.02 5.22
N SER A 271 -4.07 -2.61 4.99
CA SER A 271 -2.85 -3.41 5.14
C SER A 271 -2.91 -4.79 4.48
N PRO A 272 -3.19 -4.87 3.16
CA PRO A 272 -3.23 -6.13 2.45
C PRO A 272 -1.86 -6.81 2.41
N CYS A 273 -1.85 -8.15 2.48
CA CYS A 273 -0.67 -8.98 2.31
C CYS A 273 -1.07 -10.27 1.59
N ILE A 274 -0.35 -10.64 0.54
CA ILE A 274 -0.55 -11.93 -0.14
C ILE A 274 0.48 -12.94 0.39
N SER A 275 0.02 -14.16 0.66
CA SER A 275 0.92 -15.25 1.05
C SER A 275 2.00 -15.50 -0.01
N ARG A 276 3.15 -16.04 0.38
CA ARG A 276 4.28 -16.30 -0.53
C ARG A 276 3.94 -17.23 -1.71
N ASP A 277 3.00 -18.14 -1.52
CA ASP A 277 2.50 -19.03 -2.57
C ASP A 277 1.42 -18.37 -3.47
N GLY A 278 1.02 -17.14 -3.17
CA GLY A 278 0.03 -16.37 -3.92
C GLY A 278 -1.41 -16.83 -3.75
N LYS A 279 -1.71 -17.65 -2.73
CA LYS A 279 -3.04 -18.29 -2.60
C LYS A 279 -3.94 -17.66 -1.56
N MET A 280 -3.40 -16.89 -0.64
CA MET A 280 -4.15 -16.30 0.47
C MET A 280 -3.94 -14.78 0.50
N LEU A 281 -5.02 -14.04 0.67
CA LEU A 281 -5.01 -12.62 1.00
C LEU A 281 -5.27 -12.47 2.49
N TYR A 282 -4.36 -11.80 3.18
CA TYR A 282 -4.50 -11.31 4.55
C TYR A 282 -4.76 -9.81 4.48
N TYR A 283 -5.64 -9.32 5.33
CA TYR A 283 -5.93 -7.89 5.41
C TYR A 283 -6.52 -7.54 6.77
N SER A 284 -6.31 -6.33 7.24
CA SER A 284 -6.97 -5.83 8.43
C SER A 284 -8.37 -5.32 8.09
N SER A 285 -9.34 -5.57 8.94
CA SER A 285 -10.72 -5.12 8.75
C SER A 285 -11.30 -4.60 10.06
N GLY A 286 -11.84 -3.39 10.02
CA GLY A 286 -12.59 -2.77 11.10
C GLY A 286 -14.04 -3.28 11.16
N ARG A 287 -14.27 -4.57 10.89
CA ARG A 287 -15.61 -5.17 10.92
C ARG A 287 -16.28 -4.96 12.26
N ILE A 288 -17.55 -4.55 12.19
CA ILE A 288 -18.38 -4.30 13.37
C ILE A 288 -19.53 -5.29 13.40
N GLN A 289 -19.73 -5.90 14.56
CA GLN A 289 -20.90 -6.71 14.89
C GLN A 289 -21.46 -6.28 16.26
N GLY A 290 -22.61 -6.85 16.65
CA GLY A 290 -23.19 -6.60 17.97
C GLY A 290 -23.75 -5.18 18.13
N MET A 291 -23.35 -4.51 19.21
CA MET A 291 -23.95 -3.23 19.64
C MET A 291 -23.92 -2.12 18.59
N PHE A 292 -22.88 -2.04 17.78
CA PHE A 292 -22.70 -1.00 16.76
C PHE A 292 -23.63 -1.19 15.54
N LYS A 293 -24.19 -2.38 15.37
CA LYS A 293 -25.17 -2.71 14.31
C LYS A 293 -26.56 -2.98 14.90
N ARG A 294 -26.83 -2.52 16.11
CA ARG A 294 -28.13 -2.76 16.78
C ARG A 294 -29.28 -2.05 16.09
N ASN A 295 -30.37 -2.75 16.03
CA ASN A 295 -31.65 -2.14 15.72
C ASN A 295 -32.09 -1.25 16.92
N PRO A 296 -32.49 0.03 16.70
CA PRO A 296 -33.02 0.90 17.78
C PRO A 296 -34.18 0.31 18.59
N LYS A 297 -34.88 -0.67 18.00
CA LYS A 297 -35.97 -1.40 18.69
C LYS A 297 -35.52 -2.57 19.56
N SER A 298 -34.21 -2.88 19.53
CA SER A 298 -33.65 -3.93 20.38
C SER A 298 -33.64 -3.52 21.84
N LYS A 299 -33.74 -4.50 22.74
CA LYS A 299 -33.60 -4.27 24.18
C LYS A 299 -32.26 -3.60 24.48
N ALA A 300 -32.24 -2.68 25.45
CA ALA A 300 -30.98 -2.08 25.94
C ALA A 300 -30.05 -3.16 26.50
N LEU A 301 -28.73 -2.96 26.30
CA LEU A 301 -27.68 -3.85 26.84
C LEU A 301 -27.61 -3.70 28.37
N HIS A 302 -27.38 -4.82 29.04
CA HIS A 302 -26.81 -4.83 30.38
C HIS A 302 -25.26 -4.65 30.31
N TYR A 303 -24.67 -4.25 31.42
CA TYR A 303 -23.23 -3.97 31.48
C TYR A 303 -22.38 -5.19 31.05
N ASP A 304 -22.70 -6.38 31.50
CA ASP A 304 -21.97 -7.60 31.15
C ASP A 304 -22.04 -7.93 29.65
N GLU A 305 -23.20 -7.67 29.04
CA GLU A 305 -23.37 -7.82 27.58
C GLU A 305 -22.53 -6.79 26.82
N LEU A 306 -22.50 -5.53 27.30
CA LEU A 306 -21.63 -4.49 26.76
C LEU A 306 -20.16 -4.90 26.82
N VAL A 307 -19.68 -5.33 27.99
CA VAL A 307 -18.29 -5.78 28.17
C VAL A 307 -17.97 -6.96 27.26
N LYS A 308 -18.88 -7.92 27.11
CA LYS A 308 -18.72 -9.04 26.21
C LYS A 308 -18.59 -8.60 24.75
N GLU A 309 -19.42 -7.67 24.29
CA GLU A 309 -19.34 -7.14 22.92
C GLU A 309 -18.06 -6.33 22.70
N MET A 310 -17.64 -5.50 23.65
CA MET A 310 -16.38 -4.75 23.58
C MET A 310 -15.14 -5.64 23.54
N ASN A 311 -15.18 -6.81 24.18
CA ASN A 311 -14.12 -7.81 24.17
C ASN A 311 -14.28 -8.85 23.04
N SER A 312 -15.17 -8.64 22.09
CA SER A 312 -15.29 -9.51 20.92
C SER A 312 -14.31 -9.11 19.82
N ILE A 313 -13.99 -10.05 18.92
CA ILE A 313 -13.14 -9.82 17.76
C ILE A 313 -13.72 -8.74 16.82
N PHE A 314 -15.06 -8.70 16.64
CA PHE A 314 -15.70 -7.75 15.72
C PHE A 314 -16.29 -6.55 16.46
N ASN A 315 -15.49 -5.93 17.30
CA ASN A 315 -15.85 -4.74 18.10
C ASN A 315 -15.57 -3.40 17.39
N GLY A 316 -15.13 -3.43 16.11
CA GLY A 316 -14.78 -2.24 15.34
C GLY A 316 -13.29 -1.89 15.36
N GLN A 317 -12.51 -2.58 16.17
CA GLN A 317 -11.05 -2.54 16.08
C GLN A 317 -10.58 -3.32 14.85
N GLY A 318 -9.39 -2.97 14.31
CA GLY A 318 -8.82 -3.68 13.18
C GLY A 318 -8.42 -5.11 13.55
N ASN A 319 -8.92 -6.09 12.83
CA ASN A 319 -8.56 -7.48 13.00
C ASN A 319 -8.10 -8.08 11.69
N VAL A 320 -7.15 -9.00 11.75
CA VAL A 320 -6.62 -9.65 10.54
C VAL A 320 -7.60 -10.73 10.07
N LEU A 321 -8.07 -10.57 8.84
CA LEU A 321 -8.87 -11.56 8.13
C LEU A 321 -8.02 -12.23 7.06
N VAL A 322 -8.40 -13.46 6.69
CA VAL A 322 -7.75 -14.23 5.63
C VAL A 322 -8.78 -14.87 4.72
N ILE A 323 -8.52 -14.84 3.40
CA ILE A 323 -9.38 -15.43 2.38
C ILE A 323 -8.53 -16.03 1.25
N PRO A 324 -8.93 -17.16 0.63
CA PRO A 324 -8.28 -17.67 -0.56
C PRO A 324 -8.45 -16.72 -1.75
N VAL A 325 -7.40 -16.60 -2.55
CA VAL A 325 -7.38 -15.80 -3.78
C VAL A 325 -6.74 -16.57 -4.93
N ASN A 326 -7.07 -16.18 -6.16
CA ASN A 326 -6.45 -16.68 -7.38
C ASN A 326 -5.92 -15.52 -8.21
N ILE A 327 -4.65 -15.23 -8.12
CA ILE A 327 -4.03 -14.07 -8.80
C ILE A 327 -3.76 -14.32 -10.29
N GLY A 328 -4.04 -15.54 -10.79
CA GLY A 328 -3.85 -15.88 -12.20
C GLY A 328 -2.40 -15.67 -12.62
N ARG A 329 -1.49 -16.56 -12.23
CA ARG A 329 -0.13 -16.54 -12.78
C ARG A 329 -0.23 -16.70 -14.30
N LYS A 330 0.33 -15.75 -15.08
CA LYS A 330 0.69 -16.08 -16.46
C LYS A 330 1.60 -17.30 -16.36
N ASN A 331 1.13 -18.43 -16.90
CA ASN A 331 2.03 -19.56 -17.17
C ASN A 331 3.16 -19.00 -18.04
N SER A 332 4.33 -18.89 -17.45
CA SER A 332 5.58 -18.55 -18.13
C SER A 332 6.00 -19.66 -19.07
#